data_cea73bbeadf7f665a7883f8c78a10d21
#
_entry.id   cea73bbeadf7f665a7883f8c78a10d21
#
_cell.length_a   1.000
_cell.length_b   1.000
_cell.length_c   1.000
_cell.angle_alpha   90.00
_cell.angle_beta   90.00
_cell.angle_gamma   90.00
#
_symmetry.space_group_name_H-M   'P 1'
#
loop_
_entity.id
_entity.type
_entity.pdbx_description
1 polymer ?
#
loop_
_entity_poly.entity_id
_entity_poly.type
_entity_poly.pdbx_seq_one_letter_code
_entity_poly.pdbx_strand_id
1 'polypeptide(L)'
;MSPRWTDSVIASLSLREKAAQIVWPSVFGDFVSGDSPQWRRLTDYVQKEKVGGFTISVGSPTEVAAKLNALQSMSQVPLLFGADLEAGAGFRARGGYFVPNAIDLGGAIVFPPEMAVGATRDTALAYEQGRLTAVEGRALGIHIAYAPVLDVNNNPENPVINTRSYGEDPALDARLGVAFIHGVQDHGMIATGKHFPGHGDTGTNSHLALPIVTVSRSRLDTVELVPFRAAVNAGVGAIMSFHGAMPALDSSNVPGTLSPKVLTALLRGELGFKGMIISDAMDMRGVLDQYGSDEAVKRAISAGIDVLIQPLDVSKTIDAVVAGVSEGRYSEARLDSSVRRVVEAKRRLGLAQRKLVDLNALRFLVGDSSNLQVARRVAEKSITLVKDSLRQIPIATGNAKVLSITLARRADLGAGNAFNAELRAVLPNLRIEFMATEDAPLNFPRLIAAADSADVTIVGSYVGQNWDAVSASAPQAFANFVQTLVQRGRKPIVVAFGNPYLLQQLPSIGAYLVAWGGFPVSQTAAARALVGSSAISGHLPISIPPYAGRGTGIERAPVSR
;
A
#
# COMPACT_ATOMS: atom_id res chain seq x y z
N MET A 1 33.17 -2.47 -1.79
CA MET A 1 33.80 -1.27 -1.21
C MET A 1 34.13 -1.49 0.23
N SER A 2 35.24 -0.90 0.68
CA SER A 2 35.61 -0.99 2.09
C SER A 2 34.69 -0.07 2.93
N PRO A 3 34.54 -0.34 4.24
CA PRO A 3 33.90 0.57 5.20
C PRO A 3 34.46 2.01 5.13
N ARG A 4 35.69 2.17 4.66
CA ARG A 4 36.37 3.46 4.47
C ARG A 4 35.58 4.47 3.61
N TRP A 5 34.76 4.03 2.61
CA TRP A 5 33.95 4.96 1.81
C TRP A 5 32.87 5.65 2.67
N THR A 6 32.17 4.87 3.49
CA THR A 6 31.16 5.41 4.41
C THR A 6 31.77 6.43 5.38
N ASP A 7 32.91 6.10 5.98
CA ASP A 7 33.63 6.99 6.91
C ASP A 7 34.13 8.27 6.23
N SER A 8 34.67 8.14 5.00
CA SER A 8 35.12 9.28 4.20
C SER A 8 33.98 10.23 3.84
N VAL A 9 32.82 9.69 3.44
CA VAL A 9 31.63 10.52 3.15
C VAL A 9 31.20 11.27 4.40
N ILE A 10 31.03 10.58 5.54
CA ILE A 10 30.55 11.20 6.78
C ILE A 10 31.51 12.30 7.24
N ALA A 11 32.84 12.05 7.17
CA ALA A 11 33.85 13.01 7.56
C ALA A 11 33.91 14.25 6.65
N SER A 12 33.42 14.14 5.40
CA SER A 12 33.39 15.27 4.45
C SER A 12 32.17 16.17 4.60
N LEU A 13 31.15 15.74 5.37
CA LEU A 13 29.90 16.48 5.53
C LEU A 13 29.94 17.44 6.71
N SER A 14 29.51 18.69 6.51
CA SER A 14 29.19 19.63 7.58
C SER A 14 27.99 19.16 8.38
N LEU A 15 27.73 19.71 9.57
CA LEU A 15 26.56 19.40 10.40
C LEU A 15 25.25 19.57 9.62
N ARG A 16 25.11 20.69 8.84
CA ARG A 16 23.95 20.94 8.01
C ARG A 16 23.79 19.88 6.91
N GLU A 17 24.86 19.49 6.24
CA GLU A 17 24.81 18.44 5.21
C GLU A 17 24.51 17.06 5.81
N LYS A 18 24.99 16.76 7.01
CA LYS A 18 24.58 15.55 7.75
C LYS A 18 23.09 15.56 8.04
N ALA A 19 22.54 16.70 8.51
CA ALA A 19 21.11 16.87 8.71
C ALA A 19 20.31 16.67 7.41
N ALA A 20 20.79 17.21 6.30
CA ALA A 20 20.16 17.06 5.00
C ALA A 20 20.13 15.61 4.49
N GLN A 21 21.14 14.78 4.82
CA GLN A 21 21.17 13.36 4.41
C GLN A 21 20.01 12.55 4.97
N ILE A 22 19.38 12.97 6.05
CA ILE A 22 18.26 12.27 6.68
C ILE A 22 16.90 12.90 6.38
N VAL A 23 16.83 13.95 5.55
CA VAL A 23 15.59 14.64 5.18
C VAL A 23 15.26 14.34 3.72
N TRP A 24 14.14 13.66 3.47
CA TRP A 24 13.76 13.17 2.14
C TRP A 24 12.40 13.73 1.71
N PRO A 25 12.39 14.78 0.86
CA PRO A 25 11.15 15.32 0.29
C PRO A 25 10.46 14.35 -0.67
N SER A 26 9.19 14.62 -0.96
CA SER A 26 8.45 13.89 -1.98
C SER A 26 8.68 14.49 -3.38
N VAL A 27 8.56 13.64 -4.40
CA VAL A 27 8.61 14.02 -5.81
C VAL A 27 7.64 13.18 -6.63
N PHE A 28 6.85 13.83 -7.49
CA PHE A 28 6.07 13.15 -8.51
C PHE A 28 6.99 12.65 -9.65
N GLY A 29 6.70 11.45 -10.15
CA GLY A 29 7.46 10.83 -11.23
C GLY A 29 7.16 11.36 -12.63
N ASP A 30 6.12 12.21 -12.81
CA ASP A 30 5.71 12.81 -14.07
C ASP A 30 6.72 13.78 -14.68
N PHE A 31 6.55 14.12 -15.96
CA PHE A 31 7.39 15.11 -16.64
C PHE A 31 7.30 16.48 -15.97
N VAL A 32 8.45 17.15 -15.89
CA VAL A 32 8.58 18.53 -15.41
C VAL A 32 9.57 19.26 -16.30
N SER A 33 9.13 20.42 -16.86
CA SER A 33 10.01 21.26 -17.68
C SER A 33 11.21 21.78 -16.88
N GLY A 34 12.40 21.78 -17.50
CA GLY A 34 13.64 22.21 -16.88
C GLY A 34 13.70 23.69 -16.48
N ASP A 35 12.82 24.53 -17.03
CA ASP A 35 12.69 25.96 -16.68
C ASP A 35 11.57 26.23 -15.65
N SER A 36 10.83 25.19 -15.22
CA SER A 36 9.74 25.33 -14.27
C SER A 36 10.21 25.62 -12.83
N PRO A 37 9.40 26.31 -12.02
CA PRO A 37 9.68 26.48 -10.59
C PRO A 37 9.81 25.15 -9.84
N GLN A 38 9.05 24.13 -10.25
CA GLN A 38 9.09 22.80 -9.65
C GLN A 38 10.46 22.14 -9.88
N TRP A 39 11.00 22.16 -11.11
CA TRP A 39 12.31 21.61 -11.42
C TRP A 39 13.41 22.34 -10.68
N ARG A 40 13.38 23.69 -10.65
CA ARG A 40 14.33 24.50 -9.89
C ARG A 40 14.35 24.13 -8.41
N ARG A 41 13.18 23.94 -7.80
CA ARG A 41 13.08 23.49 -6.39
C ARG A 41 13.72 22.12 -6.19
N LEU A 42 13.47 21.15 -7.08
CA LEU A 42 14.09 19.82 -6.98
C LEU A 42 15.60 19.87 -7.13
N THR A 43 16.11 20.67 -8.08
CA THR A 43 17.56 20.85 -8.24
C THR A 43 18.19 21.56 -7.05
N ASP A 44 17.52 22.53 -6.44
CA ASP A 44 17.96 23.19 -5.21
C ASP A 44 18.05 22.20 -4.05
N TYR A 45 17.08 21.30 -3.88
CA TYR A 45 17.14 20.25 -2.87
C TYR A 45 18.38 19.35 -3.02
N VAL A 46 18.78 19.04 -4.26
CA VAL A 46 19.95 18.19 -4.52
C VAL A 46 21.25 18.96 -4.41
N GLN A 47 21.34 20.16 -5.02
CA GLN A 47 22.61 20.87 -5.17
C GLN A 47 22.92 21.82 -4.02
N LYS A 48 21.89 22.51 -3.47
CA LYS A 48 22.06 23.50 -2.39
C LYS A 48 21.84 22.87 -1.03
N GLU A 49 20.69 22.21 -0.83
CA GLU A 49 20.37 21.59 0.46
C GLU A 49 21.10 20.25 0.67
N LYS A 50 21.42 19.53 -0.41
CA LYS A 50 22.14 18.24 -0.40
C LYS A 50 21.37 17.14 0.35
N VAL A 51 20.06 17.04 0.10
CA VAL A 51 19.20 16.01 0.69
C VAL A 51 19.72 14.59 0.42
N GLY A 52 19.46 13.66 1.34
CA GLY A 52 19.96 12.29 1.22
C GLY A 52 19.16 11.38 0.30
N GLY A 53 17.92 11.75 -0.03
CA GLY A 53 17.02 10.96 -0.85
C GLY A 53 15.70 11.64 -1.11
N PHE A 54 14.75 10.90 -1.72
CA PHE A 54 13.40 11.35 -2.02
C PHE A 54 12.39 10.20 -1.85
N THR A 55 11.16 10.55 -1.51
CA THR A 55 9.99 9.67 -1.62
C THR A 55 9.33 9.88 -2.98
N ILE A 56 9.21 8.80 -3.77
CA ILE A 56 8.67 8.86 -5.12
C ILE A 56 7.17 8.59 -5.09
N SER A 57 6.41 9.47 -5.74
CA SER A 57 4.98 9.30 -5.99
C SER A 57 4.75 8.80 -7.43
N VAL A 58 3.55 9.04 -7.96
CA VAL A 58 3.10 8.50 -9.25
C VAL A 58 3.81 9.10 -10.46
N GLY A 59 3.96 8.30 -11.52
CA GLY A 59 4.47 8.72 -12.83
C GLY A 59 4.52 7.55 -13.82
N SER A 60 4.80 7.81 -15.09
CA SER A 60 5.07 6.73 -16.04
C SER A 60 6.46 6.14 -15.82
N PRO A 61 6.70 4.85 -16.16
CA PRO A 61 8.00 4.22 -15.93
C PRO A 61 9.20 4.99 -16.49
N THR A 62 9.07 5.47 -17.73
CA THR A 62 10.15 6.20 -18.40
C THR A 62 10.42 7.56 -17.76
N GLU A 63 9.35 8.31 -17.41
CA GLU A 63 9.47 9.61 -16.77
C GLU A 63 10.06 9.49 -15.36
N VAL A 64 9.61 8.50 -14.58
CA VAL A 64 10.18 8.19 -13.25
C VAL A 64 11.68 7.95 -13.39
N ALA A 65 12.10 6.99 -14.21
CA ALA A 65 13.51 6.63 -14.34
C ALA A 65 14.38 7.78 -14.89
N ALA A 66 13.90 8.53 -15.87
CA ALA A 66 14.61 9.69 -16.42
C ALA A 66 14.79 10.80 -15.38
N LYS A 67 13.72 11.12 -14.62
CA LYS A 67 13.78 12.13 -13.55
C LYS A 67 14.74 11.70 -12.43
N LEU A 68 14.65 10.43 -11.98
CA LEU A 68 15.57 9.94 -10.94
C LEU A 68 17.03 9.95 -11.41
N ASN A 69 17.30 9.57 -12.65
CA ASN A 69 18.64 9.69 -13.24
C ASN A 69 19.12 11.15 -13.28
N ALA A 70 18.25 12.09 -13.66
CA ALA A 70 18.63 13.51 -13.70
C ALA A 70 18.99 14.05 -12.31
N LEU A 71 18.15 13.78 -11.28
CA LEU A 71 18.44 14.17 -9.89
C LEU A 71 19.72 13.48 -9.37
N GLN A 72 19.87 12.20 -9.65
CA GLN A 72 21.02 11.40 -9.24
C GLN A 72 22.32 11.91 -9.87
N SER A 73 22.28 12.36 -11.14
CA SER A 73 23.46 12.91 -11.84
C SER A 73 24.02 14.14 -11.17
N MET A 74 23.16 14.99 -10.61
CA MET A 74 23.53 16.24 -9.93
C MET A 74 24.04 16.04 -8.50
N SER A 75 23.79 14.87 -7.89
CA SER A 75 24.12 14.61 -6.50
C SER A 75 25.62 14.31 -6.31
N GLN A 76 26.26 14.89 -5.29
CA GLN A 76 27.62 14.56 -4.87
C GLN A 76 27.66 13.23 -4.11
N VAL A 77 26.81 13.09 -3.08
CA VAL A 77 26.56 11.82 -2.40
C VAL A 77 25.33 11.19 -3.06
N PRO A 78 25.40 9.92 -3.53
CA PRO A 78 24.25 9.30 -4.19
C PRO A 78 22.95 9.42 -3.39
N LEU A 79 21.83 9.62 -4.07
CA LEU A 79 20.51 9.72 -3.47
C LEU A 79 19.91 8.32 -3.23
N LEU A 80 19.13 8.18 -2.17
CA LEU A 80 18.20 7.04 -2.01
C LEU A 80 16.81 7.46 -2.46
N PHE A 81 16.13 6.59 -3.20
CA PHE A 81 14.76 6.77 -3.62
C PHE A 81 13.90 5.68 -3.01
N GLY A 82 12.90 6.08 -2.21
CA GLY A 82 11.92 5.20 -1.61
C GLY A 82 10.54 5.43 -2.20
N ALA A 83 9.69 4.40 -2.20
CA ALA A 83 8.30 4.52 -2.66
C ALA A 83 7.41 3.48 -1.99
N ASP A 84 6.10 3.80 -1.85
CA ASP A 84 5.10 2.80 -1.47
C ASP A 84 4.89 1.83 -2.64
N LEU A 85 5.31 0.60 -2.43
CA LEU A 85 5.24 -0.46 -3.43
C LEU A 85 4.48 -1.71 -2.91
N GLU A 86 3.49 -1.50 -2.07
CA GLU A 86 2.67 -2.56 -1.44
C GLU A 86 2.04 -3.49 -2.48
N ALA A 87 1.54 -2.92 -3.57
CA ALA A 87 0.97 -3.67 -4.69
C ALA A 87 1.94 -3.76 -5.90
N GLY A 88 3.26 -3.81 -5.66
CA GLY A 88 4.27 -3.85 -6.72
C GLY A 88 4.68 -2.47 -7.24
N ALA A 89 5.66 -2.45 -8.15
CA ALA A 89 6.19 -1.19 -8.70
C ALA A 89 5.14 -0.40 -9.50
N GLY A 90 4.18 -1.09 -10.10
CA GLY A 90 3.06 -0.47 -10.82
C GLY A 90 2.06 0.27 -9.93
N PHE A 91 2.17 0.14 -8.61
CA PHE A 91 1.39 0.98 -7.70
C PHE A 91 1.77 2.47 -7.82
N ARG A 92 3.03 2.76 -8.20
CA ARG A 92 3.54 4.13 -8.41
C ARG A 92 3.94 4.40 -9.86
N ALA A 93 4.48 3.41 -10.57
CA ALA A 93 5.02 3.58 -11.92
C ALA A 93 4.10 2.95 -12.97
N ARG A 94 3.00 3.64 -13.31
CA ARG A 94 2.00 3.17 -14.26
C ARG A 94 1.60 4.29 -15.23
N GLY A 95 1.50 3.96 -16.52
CA GLY A 95 0.95 4.87 -17.52
C GLY A 95 -0.57 5.03 -17.39
N GLY A 96 -1.13 6.12 -17.91
CA GLY A 96 -2.58 6.26 -18.10
C GLY A 96 -3.35 7.08 -17.08
N TYR A 97 -2.71 7.70 -16.11
CA TYR A 97 -3.39 8.54 -15.11
C TYR A 97 -4.23 9.67 -15.68
N PHE A 98 -3.81 10.21 -16.83
CA PHE A 98 -4.38 11.41 -17.41
C PHE A 98 -5.01 11.18 -18.79
N VAL A 99 -5.10 9.92 -19.23
CA VAL A 99 -5.70 9.59 -20.51
C VAL A 99 -7.22 9.54 -20.36
N PRO A 100 -7.99 10.31 -21.15
CA PRO A 100 -9.44 10.22 -21.15
C PRO A 100 -9.91 8.77 -21.36
N ASN A 101 -11.01 8.40 -20.70
CA ASN A 101 -11.60 7.05 -20.74
C ASN A 101 -10.79 5.93 -20.06
N ALA A 102 -9.85 6.28 -19.19
CA ALA A 102 -9.05 5.33 -18.43
C ALA A 102 -8.35 4.26 -19.30
N ILE A 103 -7.81 4.68 -20.43
CA ILE A 103 -7.01 3.78 -21.28
C ILE A 103 -5.76 3.38 -20.50
N ASP A 104 -5.60 2.09 -20.27
CA ASP A 104 -4.40 1.52 -19.66
C ASP A 104 -3.31 1.42 -20.74
N LEU A 105 -2.31 2.30 -20.64
CA LEU A 105 -1.15 2.31 -21.54
C LEU A 105 -0.06 1.31 -21.10
N GLY A 106 -0.33 0.50 -20.07
CA GLY A 106 0.66 -0.36 -19.46
C GLY A 106 1.53 0.39 -18.44
N GLY A 107 2.54 -0.30 -17.95
CA GLY A 107 3.45 0.21 -16.93
C GLY A 107 4.08 -0.93 -16.16
N ALA A 108 4.64 -0.65 -14.99
CA ALA A 108 5.10 -1.67 -14.09
C ALA A 108 3.92 -2.53 -13.57
N ILE A 109 4.21 -3.72 -13.10
CA ILE A 109 3.19 -4.69 -12.68
C ILE A 109 2.50 -4.21 -11.40
N VAL A 110 1.17 -4.25 -11.42
CA VAL A 110 0.32 -4.06 -10.23
C VAL A 110 -0.20 -5.41 -9.78
N PHE A 111 0.09 -5.75 -8.53
CA PHE A 111 -0.46 -6.91 -7.85
C PHE A 111 -1.79 -6.58 -7.19
N PRO A 112 -2.62 -7.58 -6.87
CA PRO A 112 -3.69 -7.40 -5.90
C PRO A 112 -3.13 -6.93 -4.55
N PRO A 113 -3.95 -6.29 -3.69
CA PRO A 113 -3.53 -5.90 -2.34
C PRO A 113 -2.98 -7.07 -1.51
N GLU A 114 -2.22 -6.78 -0.47
CA GLU A 114 -1.58 -7.81 0.37
C GLU A 114 -2.59 -8.79 0.99
N MET A 115 -3.82 -8.35 1.31
CA MET A 115 -4.87 -9.24 1.82
C MET A 115 -5.31 -10.30 0.78
N ALA A 116 -5.17 -10.02 -0.51
CA ALA A 116 -5.36 -11.05 -1.54
C ALA A 116 -4.30 -12.15 -1.43
N VAL A 117 -3.04 -11.79 -1.19
CA VAL A 117 -1.99 -12.78 -0.92
C VAL A 117 -2.30 -13.54 0.37
N GLY A 118 -2.79 -12.85 1.41
CA GLY A 118 -3.31 -13.45 2.64
C GLY A 118 -4.38 -14.52 2.39
N ALA A 119 -5.29 -14.26 1.46
CA ALA A 119 -6.35 -15.20 1.07
C ALA A 119 -5.80 -16.47 0.37
N THR A 120 -4.64 -16.38 -0.28
CA THR A 120 -3.96 -17.55 -0.88
C THR A 120 -3.20 -18.39 0.14
N ARG A 121 -2.73 -17.78 1.25
CA ARG A 121 -1.84 -18.38 2.27
C ARG A 121 -0.52 -18.92 1.72
N ASP A 122 -0.15 -18.51 0.53
CA ASP A 122 0.98 -19.03 -0.26
C ASP A 122 2.20 -18.11 -0.12
N THR A 123 3.17 -18.53 0.68
CA THR A 123 4.43 -17.78 0.91
C THR A 123 5.29 -17.66 -0.35
N ALA A 124 5.18 -18.61 -1.28
CA ALA A 124 5.92 -18.51 -2.54
C ALA A 124 5.37 -17.36 -3.41
N LEU A 125 4.05 -17.12 -3.39
CA LEU A 125 3.47 -15.97 -4.08
C LEU A 125 3.84 -14.64 -3.42
N ALA A 126 3.94 -14.59 -2.08
CA ALA A 126 4.42 -13.40 -1.37
C ALA A 126 5.89 -13.10 -1.73
N TYR A 127 6.75 -14.12 -1.77
CA TYR A 127 8.14 -13.99 -2.22
C TYR A 127 8.24 -13.46 -3.66
N GLU A 128 7.47 -14.06 -4.59
CA GLU A 128 7.46 -13.65 -5.99
C GLU A 128 6.94 -12.22 -6.19
N GLN A 129 5.94 -11.79 -5.40
CA GLN A 129 5.50 -10.39 -5.39
C GLN A 129 6.65 -9.47 -4.95
N GLY A 130 7.34 -9.80 -3.86
CA GLY A 130 8.51 -9.04 -3.39
C GLY A 130 9.63 -9.01 -4.42
N ARG A 131 9.94 -10.17 -5.04
CA ARG A 131 10.95 -10.30 -6.10
C ARG A 131 10.67 -9.37 -7.28
N LEU A 132 9.46 -9.40 -7.82
CA LEU A 132 9.07 -8.58 -8.97
C LEU A 132 9.00 -7.10 -8.61
N THR A 133 8.53 -6.77 -7.41
CA THR A 133 8.58 -5.41 -6.88
C THR A 133 9.99 -4.85 -6.89
N ALA A 134 10.99 -5.67 -6.48
CA ALA A 134 12.38 -5.27 -6.48
C ALA A 134 12.98 -5.17 -7.89
N VAL A 135 12.73 -6.15 -8.75
CA VAL A 135 13.27 -6.17 -10.12
C VAL A 135 12.81 -4.93 -10.89
N GLU A 136 11.51 -4.63 -10.89
CA GLU A 136 10.98 -3.47 -11.59
C GLU A 136 11.35 -2.16 -10.89
N GLY A 137 11.22 -2.10 -9.55
CA GLY A 137 11.58 -0.90 -8.79
C GLY A 137 13.06 -0.51 -8.96
N ARG A 138 13.97 -1.49 -8.95
CA ARG A 138 15.41 -1.25 -9.22
C ARG A 138 15.67 -0.79 -10.64
N ALA A 139 14.97 -1.34 -11.63
CA ALA A 139 15.05 -0.88 -13.01
C ALA A 139 14.61 0.58 -13.17
N LEU A 140 13.62 1.02 -12.38
CA LEU A 140 13.15 2.41 -12.33
C LEU A 140 14.09 3.35 -11.55
N GLY A 141 15.06 2.83 -10.82
CA GLY A 141 15.95 3.61 -9.95
C GLY A 141 15.45 3.77 -8.51
N ILE A 142 14.40 3.05 -8.11
CA ILE A 142 13.90 3.02 -6.74
C ILE A 142 14.74 2.02 -5.92
N HIS A 143 15.09 2.40 -4.69
CA HIS A 143 16.03 1.67 -3.84
C HIS A 143 15.39 1.03 -2.62
N ILE A 144 14.28 1.60 -2.15
CA ILE A 144 13.58 1.20 -0.94
C ILE A 144 12.09 1.02 -1.26
N ALA A 145 11.56 -0.16 -0.99
CA ALA A 145 10.12 -0.39 -0.98
C ALA A 145 9.58 -0.06 0.42
N TYR A 146 8.65 0.88 0.54
CA TYR A 146 7.87 1.07 1.75
C TYR A 146 6.77 -0.01 1.78
N ALA A 147 7.21 -1.23 1.96
CA ALA A 147 6.46 -2.47 2.01
C ALA A 147 7.34 -3.59 2.61
N PRO A 148 6.76 -4.62 3.25
CA PRO A 148 5.32 -4.92 3.35
C PRO A 148 4.63 -4.18 4.50
N VAL A 149 3.29 -4.17 4.47
CA VAL A 149 2.47 -3.77 5.62
C VAL A 149 2.39 -4.97 6.58
N LEU A 150 2.88 -4.77 7.80
CA LEU A 150 2.93 -5.78 8.85
C LEU A 150 1.89 -5.55 9.95
N ASP A 151 0.94 -4.66 9.67
CA ASP A 151 -0.17 -4.35 10.59
C ASP A 151 -1.18 -5.49 10.56
N VAL A 152 -1.49 -6.08 11.70
CA VAL A 152 -2.50 -7.13 11.83
C VAL A 152 -3.90 -6.50 11.81
N ASN A 153 -4.69 -6.73 10.75
CA ASN A 153 -5.99 -6.06 10.55
C ASN A 153 -7.10 -6.75 11.36
N ASN A 154 -7.10 -6.54 12.67
CA ASN A 154 -8.06 -7.12 13.59
C ASN A 154 -9.27 -6.21 13.91
N ASN A 155 -9.33 -5.02 13.33
CA ASN A 155 -10.45 -4.10 13.45
C ASN A 155 -11.13 -3.91 12.07
N PRO A 156 -12.36 -4.43 11.86
CA PRO A 156 -13.10 -4.23 10.61
C PRO A 156 -13.39 -2.78 10.25
N GLU A 157 -13.43 -1.88 11.25
CA GLU A 157 -13.70 -0.46 11.07
C GLU A 157 -12.43 0.34 10.69
N ASN A 158 -11.27 -0.31 10.58
CA ASN A 158 -10.03 0.37 10.25
C ASN A 158 -10.08 0.99 8.84
N PRO A 159 -10.07 2.34 8.72
CA PRO A 159 -10.21 3.00 7.43
C PRO A 159 -8.89 3.09 6.65
N VAL A 160 -7.75 2.76 7.26
CA VAL A 160 -6.40 2.97 6.70
C VAL A 160 -5.75 1.66 6.27
N ILE A 161 -5.77 0.65 7.11
CA ILE A 161 -5.07 -0.63 6.86
C ILE A 161 -5.93 -1.54 5.98
N ASN A 162 -7.02 -2.10 6.50
CA ASN A 162 -7.96 -2.91 5.72
C ASN A 162 -7.23 -3.90 4.77
N THR A 163 -7.48 -3.86 3.46
CA THR A 163 -6.89 -4.78 2.47
C THR A 163 -5.37 -4.60 2.24
N ARG A 164 -4.73 -3.60 2.83
CA ARG A 164 -3.28 -3.43 2.80
C ARG A 164 -2.54 -4.45 3.67
N SER A 165 -3.17 -4.98 4.74
CA SER A 165 -2.64 -6.05 5.58
C SER A 165 -2.82 -7.42 4.93
N TYR A 166 -2.02 -8.41 5.29
CA TYR A 166 -2.24 -9.81 4.90
C TYR A 166 -3.45 -10.45 5.60
N GLY A 167 -3.90 -9.94 6.75
CA GLY A 167 -5.08 -10.43 7.46
C GLY A 167 -5.14 -10.08 8.95
N GLU A 168 -5.90 -10.88 9.70
CA GLU A 168 -6.06 -10.74 11.16
C GLU A 168 -5.24 -11.76 11.96
N ASP A 169 -4.52 -12.67 11.28
CA ASP A 169 -3.70 -13.70 11.93
C ASP A 169 -2.24 -13.27 12.01
N PRO A 170 -1.73 -12.93 13.20
CA PRO A 170 -0.34 -12.48 13.37
C PRO A 170 0.70 -13.45 12.81
N ALA A 171 0.43 -14.76 12.90
CA ALA A 171 1.36 -15.78 12.42
C ALA A 171 1.35 -15.89 10.89
N LEU A 172 0.20 -15.68 10.23
CA LEU A 172 0.10 -15.62 8.78
C LEU A 172 0.80 -14.37 8.25
N ASP A 173 0.53 -13.20 8.86
CA ASP A 173 1.15 -11.92 8.51
C ASP A 173 2.68 -11.99 8.65
N ALA A 174 3.17 -12.60 9.72
CA ALA A 174 4.60 -12.81 9.92
C ALA A 174 5.22 -13.67 8.79
N ARG A 175 4.59 -14.79 8.42
CA ARG A 175 5.13 -15.69 7.38
C ARG A 175 5.13 -15.04 5.99
N LEU A 176 4.02 -14.39 5.62
CA LEU A 176 3.88 -13.74 4.31
C LEU A 176 4.76 -12.49 4.22
N GLY A 177 4.78 -11.66 5.27
CA GLY A 177 5.64 -10.49 5.35
C GLY A 177 7.12 -10.84 5.26
N VAL A 178 7.58 -11.88 5.95
CA VAL A 178 8.98 -12.37 5.85
C VAL A 178 9.29 -12.86 4.44
N ALA A 179 8.38 -13.61 3.81
CA ALA A 179 8.58 -14.08 2.43
C ALA A 179 8.70 -12.90 1.45
N PHE A 180 7.85 -11.88 1.56
CA PHE A 180 7.94 -10.66 0.77
C PHE A 180 9.28 -9.92 1.01
N ILE A 181 9.69 -9.76 2.28
CA ILE A 181 10.97 -9.12 2.64
C ILE A 181 12.14 -9.82 1.96
N HIS A 182 12.19 -11.16 2.00
CA HIS A 182 13.21 -11.92 1.31
C HIS A 182 13.14 -11.71 -0.21
N GLY A 183 11.94 -11.77 -0.82
CA GLY A 183 11.78 -11.49 -2.25
C GLY A 183 12.33 -10.12 -2.65
N VAL A 184 12.08 -9.08 -1.85
CA VAL A 184 12.61 -7.73 -2.09
C VAL A 184 14.12 -7.66 -1.90
N GLN A 185 14.65 -8.20 -0.79
CA GLN A 185 16.05 -7.99 -0.41
C GLN A 185 17.03 -8.88 -1.17
N ASP A 186 16.64 -10.10 -1.53
CA ASP A 186 17.42 -11.01 -2.37
C ASP A 186 17.63 -10.42 -3.79
N HIS A 187 16.79 -9.46 -4.20
CA HIS A 187 16.86 -8.79 -5.50
C HIS A 187 17.35 -7.34 -5.43
N GLY A 188 18.12 -7.02 -4.38
CA GLY A 188 18.91 -5.79 -4.29
C GLY A 188 18.11 -4.52 -4.01
N MET A 189 16.95 -4.62 -3.35
CA MET A 189 16.16 -3.50 -2.84
C MET A 189 16.03 -3.62 -1.31
N ILE A 190 15.78 -2.53 -0.61
CA ILE A 190 15.52 -2.54 0.83
C ILE A 190 14.01 -2.65 1.05
N ALA A 191 13.59 -3.63 1.84
CA ALA A 191 12.22 -3.75 2.33
C ALA A 191 12.01 -2.91 3.59
N THR A 192 10.79 -2.41 3.79
CA THR A 192 10.40 -1.60 4.96
C THR A 192 9.14 -2.16 5.59
N GLY A 193 9.26 -2.79 6.75
CA GLY A 193 8.08 -3.23 7.51
C GLY A 193 7.34 -2.04 8.14
N LYS A 194 6.02 -1.97 8.01
CA LYS A 194 5.21 -0.83 8.47
C LYS A 194 3.84 -1.25 8.97
N HIS A 195 3.23 -0.49 9.90
CA HIS A 195 3.68 0.75 10.57
C HIS A 195 3.95 0.46 12.05
N PHE A 196 5.21 0.43 12.44
CA PHE A 196 5.63 0.00 13.78
C PHE A 196 5.14 0.97 14.89
N PRO A 197 4.56 0.48 15.99
CA PRO A 197 4.48 -0.92 16.44
C PRO A 197 3.18 -1.66 16.09
N GLY A 198 2.36 -1.15 15.15
CA GLY A 198 1.14 -1.76 14.64
C GLY A 198 -0.02 -0.77 14.54
N HIS A 199 -0.61 -0.64 13.36
CA HIS A 199 -1.71 0.27 13.02
C HIS A 199 -3.04 -0.48 12.77
N GLY A 200 -3.05 -1.81 12.93
CA GLY A 200 -4.19 -2.64 12.51
C GLY A 200 -5.45 -2.48 13.36
N ASP A 201 -5.30 -2.16 14.67
CA ASP A 201 -6.41 -2.01 15.62
C ASP A 201 -6.79 -0.54 15.85
N THR A 202 -6.93 0.25 14.78
CA THR A 202 -7.34 1.65 14.86
C THR A 202 -8.65 1.89 14.12
N GLY A 203 -9.54 2.69 14.71
CA GLY A 203 -10.76 3.18 14.07
C GLY A 203 -10.64 4.62 13.55
N THR A 204 -9.46 5.24 13.67
CA THR A 204 -9.20 6.63 13.27
C THR A 204 -8.14 6.68 12.18
N ASN A 205 -8.37 7.52 11.16
CA ASN A 205 -7.42 7.75 10.09
C ASN A 205 -6.27 8.64 10.56
N SER A 206 -5.05 8.12 10.57
CA SER A 206 -3.83 8.83 10.98
C SER A 206 -3.47 10.05 10.11
N HIS A 207 -3.99 10.12 8.89
CA HIS A 207 -3.86 11.30 8.04
C HIS A 207 -4.72 12.48 8.51
N LEU A 208 -5.80 12.21 9.26
CA LEU A 208 -6.78 13.21 9.69
C LEU A 208 -6.67 13.60 11.17
N ALA A 209 -6.26 12.66 12.03
CA ALA A 209 -6.14 12.86 13.47
C ALA A 209 -5.17 11.84 14.09
N LEU A 210 -4.82 12.01 15.37
CA LEU A 210 -3.99 11.06 16.11
C LEU A 210 -4.80 9.83 16.51
N PRO A 211 -4.53 8.62 15.96
CA PRO A 211 -5.14 7.39 16.42
C PRO A 211 -4.52 6.95 17.76
N ILE A 212 -5.35 6.31 18.60
CA ILE A 212 -4.92 5.76 19.89
C ILE A 212 -5.28 4.29 19.94
N VAL A 213 -4.29 3.42 20.16
CA VAL A 213 -4.46 1.97 20.33
C VAL A 213 -4.40 1.63 21.82
N THR A 214 -5.54 1.33 22.42
CA THR A 214 -5.70 1.15 23.88
C THR A 214 -5.60 -0.30 24.35
N VAL A 215 -4.85 -1.14 23.64
CA VAL A 215 -4.63 -2.55 24.01
C VAL A 215 -3.55 -2.70 25.07
N SER A 216 -3.57 -3.82 25.80
CA SER A 216 -2.56 -4.10 26.82
C SER A 216 -1.20 -4.46 26.22
N ARG A 217 -0.12 -4.33 27.00
CA ARG A 217 1.21 -4.79 26.56
C ARG A 217 1.22 -6.26 26.17
N SER A 218 0.57 -7.12 26.93
CA SER A 218 0.46 -8.56 26.63
C SER A 218 -0.21 -8.80 25.27
N ARG A 219 -1.24 -8.02 24.94
CA ARG A 219 -1.89 -8.09 23.63
C ARG A 219 -0.92 -7.65 22.52
N LEU A 220 -0.22 -6.53 22.68
CA LEU A 220 0.78 -6.07 21.72
C LEU A 220 1.85 -7.16 21.45
N ASP A 221 2.34 -7.82 22.49
CA ASP A 221 3.36 -8.86 22.37
C ASP A 221 2.89 -10.09 21.60
N THR A 222 1.59 -10.41 21.66
CA THR A 222 1.02 -11.64 21.07
C THR A 222 0.31 -11.41 19.74
N VAL A 223 0.09 -10.16 19.35
CA VAL A 223 -0.61 -9.81 18.10
C VAL A 223 0.22 -8.82 17.30
N GLU A 224 0.23 -7.55 17.68
CA GLU A 224 0.75 -6.46 16.87
C GLU A 224 2.26 -6.57 16.60
N LEU A 225 3.05 -6.98 17.62
CA LEU A 225 4.50 -7.09 17.52
C LEU A 225 5.00 -8.40 16.87
N VAL A 226 4.13 -9.39 16.69
CA VAL A 226 4.54 -10.71 16.14
C VAL A 226 5.12 -10.57 14.72
N PRO A 227 4.48 -9.91 13.75
CA PRO A 227 5.04 -9.75 12.42
C PRO A 227 6.32 -8.91 12.40
N PHE A 228 6.39 -7.86 13.24
CA PHE A 228 7.60 -7.01 13.32
C PHE A 228 8.78 -7.76 13.92
N ARG A 229 8.56 -8.57 14.97
CA ARG A 229 9.60 -9.43 15.53
C ARG A 229 10.13 -10.43 14.49
N ALA A 230 9.23 -11.03 13.71
CA ALA A 230 9.61 -11.92 12.62
C ALA A 230 10.40 -11.20 11.53
N ALA A 231 9.99 -10.00 11.13
CA ALA A 231 10.69 -9.18 10.15
C ALA A 231 12.10 -8.77 10.62
N VAL A 232 12.25 -8.38 11.89
CA VAL A 232 13.56 -8.04 12.48
C VAL A 232 14.47 -9.26 12.47
N ASN A 233 13.97 -10.43 12.87
CA ASN A 233 14.72 -11.69 12.85
C ASN A 233 15.10 -12.12 11.41
N ALA A 234 14.27 -11.80 10.41
CA ALA A 234 14.56 -12.03 8.99
C ALA A 234 15.53 -10.99 8.40
N GLY A 235 15.98 -10.00 9.18
CA GLY A 235 16.94 -9.00 8.74
C GLY A 235 16.35 -7.92 7.85
N VAL A 236 15.11 -7.49 8.07
CA VAL A 236 14.50 -6.37 7.34
C VAL A 236 15.39 -5.13 7.40
N GLY A 237 15.58 -4.47 6.24
CA GLY A 237 16.52 -3.35 6.12
C GLY A 237 16.01 -2.03 6.69
N ALA A 238 14.68 -1.84 6.71
CA ALA A 238 14.05 -0.65 7.28
C ALA A 238 12.76 -1.00 8.02
N ILE A 239 12.39 -0.15 8.98
CA ILE A 239 11.09 -0.15 9.67
C ILE A 239 10.54 1.27 9.59
N MET A 240 9.28 1.41 9.19
CA MET A 240 8.57 2.70 9.20
C MET A 240 7.75 2.81 10.48
N SER A 241 7.83 3.97 11.14
CA SER A 241 7.12 4.24 12.39
C SER A 241 5.66 4.62 12.16
N PHE A 242 4.84 4.45 13.18
CA PHE A 242 3.42 4.78 13.19
C PHE A 242 3.15 6.13 13.86
N HIS A 243 2.36 6.99 13.20
CA HIS A 243 1.85 8.25 13.76
C HIS A 243 0.61 8.04 14.61
N GLY A 244 0.70 7.21 15.62
CA GLY A 244 -0.37 6.97 16.58
C GLY A 244 0.18 6.65 17.96
N ALA A 245 -0.65 6.84 18.99
CA ALA A 245 -0.28 6.63 20.38
C ALA A 245 -0.65 5.23 20.86
N MET A 246 0.22 4.63 21.67
CA MET A 246 0.00 3.36 22.36
C MET A 246 0.31 3.51 23.86
N PRO A 247 -0.70 3.83 24.68
CA PRO A 247 -0.50 4.09 26.12
C PRO A 247 0.17 2.95 26.88
N ALA A 248 -0.01 1.69 26.43
CA ALA A 248 0.66 0.52 27.00
C ALA A 248 2.18 0.51 26.81
N LEU A 249 2.71 1.25 25.82
CA LEU A 249 4.15 1.41 25.56
C LEU A 249 4.65 2.76 26.09
N ASP A 250 3.87 3.80 25.91
CA ASP A 250 4.19 5.15 26.40
C ASP A 250 2.93 5.87 26.91
N SER A 251 2.80 5.94 28.23
CA SER A 251 1.65 6.51 28.92
C SER A 251 1.49 8.04 28.72
N SER A 252 2.45 8.70 28.06
CA SER A 252 2.37 10.13 27.73
C SER A 252 1.50 10.42 26.48
N ASN A 253 0.97 9.38 25.83
CA ASN A 253 0.16 9.48 24.62
C ASN A 253 0.84 10.19 23.43
N VAL A 254 2.16 10.22 23.39
CA VAL A 254 2.90 10.70 22.22
C VAL A 254 2.82 9.69 21.08
N PRO A 255 2.78 10.14 19.81
CA PRO A 255 2.89 9.23 18.66
C PRO A 255 4.12 8.35 18.75
N GLY A 256 4.02 7.10 18.28
CA GLY A 256 5.14 6.16 18.27
C GLY A 256 6.39 6.73 17.60
N THR A 257 6.23 7.51 16.53
CA THR A 257 7.31 8.24 15.84
C THR A 257 8.09 9.20 16.76
N LEU A 258 7.45 9.75 17.80
CA LEU A 258 8.03 10.73 18.72
C LEU A 258 8.41 10.12 20.07
N SER A 259 8.24 8.81 20.27
CA SER A 259 8.44 8.12 21.54
C SER A 259 9.78 7.36 21.60
N PRO A 260 10.72 7.78 22.47
CA PRO A 260 11.95 7.00 22.72
C PRO A 260 11.66 5.60 23.30
N LYS A 261 10.56 5.43 24.05
CA LYS A 261 10.15 4.11 24.57
C LYS A 261 9.79 3.14 23.46
N VAL A 262 9.12 3.65 22.39
CA VAL A 262 8.74 2.85 21.23
C VAL A 262 9.94 2.57 20.32
N LEU A 263 10.67 3.59 19.90
CA LEU A 263 11.70 3.42 18.87
C LEU A 263 13.05 2.98 19.44
N THR A 264 13.48 3.57 20.54
CA THR A 264 14.79 3.23 21.12
C THR A 264 14.69 2.05 22.07
N ALA A 265 13.79 2.07 23.05
CA ALA A 265 13.74 1.01 24.05
C ALA A 265 13.15 -0.29 23.47
N LEU A 266 11.98 -0.23 22.81
CA LEU A 266 11.34 -1.43 22.27
C LEU A 266 12.00 -1.87 20.96
N LEU A 267 12.01 -1.04 19.90
CA LEU A 267 12.47 -1.49 18.57
C LEU A 267 13.98 -1.76 18.53
N ARG A 268 14.81 -0.81 18.99
CA ARG A 268 16.27 -0.98 19.01
C ARG A 268 16.73 -1.92 20.14
N GLY A 269 16.21 -1.72 21.36
CA GLY A 269 16.65 -2.43 22.56
C GLY A 269 16.08 -3.84 22.63
N GLU A 270 14.75 -3.97 22.76
CA GLU A 270 14.11 -5.27 23.01
C GLU A 270 14.07 -6.15 21.76
N LEU A 271 13.64 -5.60 20.58
CA LEU A 271 13.59 -6.36 19.34
C LEU A 271 14.95 -6.45 18.63
N GLY A 272 15.94 -5.66 19.02
CA GLY A 272 17.28 -5.72 18.48
C GLY A 272 17.45 -5.21 17.05
N PHE A 273 16.53 -4.39 16.54
CA PHE A 273 16.56 -3.90 15.16
C PHE A 273 17.81 -3.05 14.86
N LYS A 274 18.50 -3.32 13.74
CA LYS A 274 19.76 -2.66 13.35
C LYS A 274 19.64 -1.78 12.09
N GLY A 275 18.58 -1.94 11.29
CA GLY A 275 18.37 -1.22 10.04
C GLY A 275 17.95 0.25 10.22
N MET A 276 17.47 0.89 9.17
CA MET A 276 16.98 2.28 9.21
C MET A 276 15.59 2.36 9.83
N ILE A 277 15.37 3.32 10.73
CA ILE A 277 14.04 3.71 11.19
C ILE A 277 13.61 4.94 10.38
N ILE A 278 12.58 4.76 9.57
CA ILE A 278 12.01 5.79 8.70
C ILE A 278 10.72 6.31 9.37
N SER A 279 10.52 7.61 9.42
CA SER A 279 9.23 8.17 9.88
C SER A 279 8.12 7.79 8.89
N ASP A 280 6.87 7.76 9.31
CA ASP A 280 5.77 8.00 8.39
C ASP A 280 5.83 9.45 7.89
N ALA A 281 4.96 9.83 6.95
CA ALA A 281 4.99 11.15 6.33
C ALA A 281 4.86 12.28 7.37
N MET A 282 5.86 13.17 7.43
CA MET A 282 5.93 14.21 8.44
C MET A 282 4.96 15.38 8.21
N ASP A 283 4.24 15.39 7.07
CA ASP A 283 3.16 16.33 6.78
C ASP A 283 1.78 15.86 7.26
N MET A 284 1.67 14.68 7.90
CA MET A 284 0.42 14.14 8.42
C MET A 284 -0.07 14.88 9.67
N ARG A 285 -1.38 15.15 9.74
CA ARG A 285 -2.02 15.91 10.82
C ARG A 285 -1.90 15.23 12.20
N GLY A 286 -1.86 13.92 12.26
CA GLY A 286 -1.68 13.16 13.51
C GLY A 286 -0.44 13.55 14.32
N VAL A 287 0.56 14.16 13.68
CA VAL A 287 1.77 14.68 14.35
C VAL A 287 1.78 16.21 14.37
N LEU A 288 1.43 16.85 13.24
CA LEU A 288 1.55 18.31 13.10
C LEU A 288 0.60 19.10 13.99
N ASP A 289 -0.63 18.64 14.15
CA ASP A 289 -1.67 19.37 14.88
C ASP A 289 -1.29 19.56 16.37
N GLN A 290 -0.53 18.62 16.93
CA GLN A 290 -0.17 18.64 18.35
C GLN A 290 1.19 19.28 18.63
N TYR A 291 2.18 19.11 17.72
CA TYR A 291 3.58 19.47 17.99
C TYR A 291 4.09 20.58 17.07
N GLY A 292 3.45 20.81 15.93
CA GLY A 292 4.04 21.63 14.86
C GLY A 292 5.25 20.94 14.21
N SER A 293 5.73 21.49 13.10
CA SER A 293 6.77 20.84 12.31
C SER A 293 8.11 20.74 13.06
N ASP A 294 8.62 21.83 13.61
CA ASP A 294 9.97 21.89 14.16
C ASP A 294 10.14 21.02 15.42
N GLU A 295 9.18 21.10 16.35
CA GLU A 295 9.23 20.27 17.56
C GLU A 295 9.02 18.80 17.25
N ALA A 296 8.14 18.46 16.28
CA ALA A 296 7.94 17.08 15.82
C ALA A 296 9.25 16.49 15.26
N VAL A 297 9.98 17.25 14.44
CA VAL A 297 11.29 16.85 13.88
C VAL A 297 12.30 16.59 14.99
N LYS A 298 12.47 17.52 15.93
CA LYS A 298 13.41 17.38 17.05
C LYS A 298 13.08 16.15 17.90
N ARG A 299 11.81 15.93 18.23
CA ARG A 299 11.36 14.76 18.99
C ARG A 299 11.58 13.46 18.22
N ALA A 300 11.28 13.41 16.91
CA ALA A 300 11.48 12.22 16.10
C ALA A 300 12.95 11.76 16.10
N ILE A 301 13.89 12.70 15.92
CA ILE A 301 15.33 12.40 16.00
C ILE A 301 15.73 11.94 17.39
N SER A 302 15.25 12.62 18.44
CA SER A 302 15.49 12.21 19.84
C SER A 302 14.95 10.82 20.13
N ALA A 303 13.79 10.47 19.55
CA ALA A 303 13.15 9.17 19.74
C ALA A 303 13.88 8.02 19.05
N GLY A 304 14.64 8.29 17.98
CA GLY A 304 15.39 7.24 17.29
C GLY A 304 15.20 7.18 15.78
N ILE A 305 14.42 8.07 15.16
CA ILE A 305 14.25 8.16 13.71
C ILE A 305 15.60 8.42 13.03
N ASP A 306 15.86 7.69 11.95
CA ASP A 306 17.04 7.85 11.11
C ASP A 306 16.76 8.64 9.83
N VAL A 307 15.50 8.62 9.35
CA VAL A 307 15.09 9.30 8.11
C VAL A 307 13.71 9.93 8.30
N LEU A 308 13.60 11.21 7.95
CA LEU A 308 12.36 11.98 7.93
C LEU A 308 11.86 12.08 6.50
N ILE A 309 10.69 11.51 6.21
CA ILE A 309 10.11 11.57 4.87
C ILE A 309 9.00 12.62 4.77
N GLN A 310 8.84 13.19 3.58
CA GLN A 310 7.75 14.13 3.23
C GLN A 310 7.60 15.29 4.24
N PRO A 311 8.67 16.05 4.53
CA PRO A 311 8.55 17.23 5.39
C PRO A 311 7.75 18.34 4.68
N LEU A 312 7.03 19.16 5.45
CA LEU A 312 6.31 20.34 4.90
C LEU A 312 7.25 21.33 4.20
N ASP A 313 8.43 21.56 4.79
CA ASP A 313 9.45 22.48 4.31
C ASP A 313 10.84 21.86 4.54
N VAL A 314 11.55 21.59 3.48
CA VAL A 314 12.85 20.90 3.52
C VAL A 314 13.91 21.72 4.27
N SER A 315 14.05 23.00 3.93
CA SER A 315 15.09 23.86 4.53
C SER A 315 14.85 24.07 6.02
N LYS A 316 13.60 24.38 6.43
CA LYS A 316 13.23 24.50 7.83
C LYS A 316 13.41 23.20 8.61
N THR A 317 13.10 22.05 7.98
CA THR A 317 13.32 20.76 8.62
C THR A 317 14.79 20.48 8.86
N ILE A 318 15.67 20.79 7.89
CA ILE A 318 17.12 20.69 8.05
C ILE A 318 17.59 21.64 9.18
N ASP A 319 17.11 22.89 9.21
CA ASP A 319 17.42 23.85 10.26
C ASP A 319 16.96 23.36 11.64
N ALA A 320 15.76 22.75 11.75
CA ALA A 320 15.27 22.16 12.99
C ALA A 320 16.13 20.99 13.47
N VAL A 321 16.64 20.15 12.56
CA VAL A 321 17.58 19.07 12.91
C VAL A 321 18.90 19.65 13.45
N VAL A 322 19.45 20.68 12.81
CA VAL A 322 20.68 21.36 13.28
C VAL A 322 20.45 22.04 14.64
N ALA A 323 19.32 22.74 14.78
CA ALA A 323 18.94 23.39 16.03
C ALA A 323 18.81 22.40 17.18
N GLY A 324 18.28 21.21 16.94
CA GLY A 324 18.18 20.15 17.95
C GLY A 324 19.54 19.70 18.52
N VAL A 325 20.60 19.73 17.71
CA VAL A 325 21.97 19.50 18.20
C VAL A 325 22.46 20.67 19.06
N SER A 326 22.31 21.92 18.60
CA SER A 326 22.76 23.10 19.33
C SER A 326 21.99 23.34 20.64
N GLU A 327 20.72 22.94 20.69
CA GLU A 327 19.88 23.00 21.89
C GLU A 327 20.13 21.83 22.86
N GLY A 328 21.00 20.88 22.52
CA GLY A 328 21.30 19.71 23.34
C GLY A 328 20.17 18.68 23.43
N ARG A 329 19.20 18.69 22.49
CA ARG A 329 18.12 17.71 22.42
C ARG A 329 18.65 16.32 22.07
N TYR A 330 19.70 16.27 21.30
CA TYR A 330 20.49 15.08 20.95
C TYR A 330 21.91 15.51 20.52
N SER A 331 22.86 14.57 20.61
CA SER A 331 24.24 14.83 20.22
C SER A 331 24.44 14.73 18.71
N GLU A 332 25.51 15.38 18.19
CA GLU A 332 25.95 15.17 16.81
C GLU A 332 26.27 13.67 16.54
N ALA A 333 26.83 12.95 17.50
CA ALA A 333 27.09 11.52 17.39
C ALA A 333 25.79 10.69 17.17
N ARG A 334 24.65 11.14 17.73
CA ARG A 334 23.33 10.55 17.44
C ARG A 334 22.96 10.75 15.96
N LEU A 335 23.17 11.97 15.45
CA LEU A 335 22.92 12.29 14.04
C LEU A 335 23.87 11.49 13.13
N ASP A 336 25.16 11.42 13.45
CA ASP A 336 26.15 10.61 12.72
C ASP A 336 25.76 9.13 12.63
N SER A 337 25.13 8.60 13.67
CA SER A 337 24.62 7.23 13.66
C SER A 337 23.51 7.02 12.62
N SER A 338 22.63 7.99 12.42
CA SER A 338 21.60 7.97 11.38
C SER A 338 22.20 8.13 9.99
N VAL A 339 23.07 9.13 9.79
CA VAL A 339 23.77 9.36 8.53
C VAL A 339 24.57 8.12 8.11
N ARG A 340 25.20 7.44 9.07
CA ARG A 340 25.95 6.20 8.82
C ARG A 340 25.04 5.11 8.25
N ARG A 341 23.84 4.92 8.78
CA ARG A 341 22.87 3.93 8.25
C ARG A 341 22.46 4.27 6.83
N VAL A 342 22.18 5.54 6.55
CA VAL A 342 21.81 6.03 5.22
C VAL A 342 22.94 5.82 4.22
N VAL A 343 24.17 6.24 4.55
CA VAL A 343 25.35 6.12 3.66
C VAL A 343 25.73 4.65 3.48
N GLU A 344 25.63 3.83 4.52
CA GLU A 344 25.88 2.39 4.42
C GLU A 344 24.84 1.69 3.53
N ALA A 345 23.57 2.11 3.56
CA ALA A 345 22.55 1.61 2.63
C ALA A 345 22.92 1.96 1.18
N LYS A 346 23.36 3.19 0.91
CA LYS A 346 23.86 3.60 -0.42
C LYS A 346 25.03 2.73 -0.88
N ARG A 347 25.96 2.44 0.02
CA ARG A 347 27.12 1.58 -0.25
C ARG A 347 26.70 0.15 -0.58
N ARG A 348 25.82 -0.46 0.23
CA ARG A 348 25.34 -1.84 0.04
C ARG A 348 24.58 -2.02 -1.27
N LEU A 349 23.83 -1.00 -1.68
CA LEU A 349 23.09 -0.97 -2.95
C LEU A 349 23.99 -0.68 -4.17
N GLY A 350 25.30 -0.49 -3.97
CA GLY A 350 26.27 -0.26 -5.04
C GLY A 350 26.22 1.12 -5.67
N LEU A 351 25.53 2.10 -5.05
CA LEU A 351 25.30 3.43 -5.64
C LEU A 351 26.57 4.27 -5.76
N ALA A 352 27.58 3.96 -5.00
CA ALA A 352 28.88 4.62 -5.11
C ALA A 352 29.63 4.23 -6.39
N GLN A 353 29.33 3.08 -7.02
CA GLN A 353 29.90 2.63 -8.28
C GLN A 353 28.98 2.95 -9.46
N ARG A 354 27.70 2.64 -9.30
CA ARG A 354 26.69 2.80 -10.35
C ARG A 354 25.42 3.39 -9.76
N LYS A 355 25.24 4.70 -9.94
CA LYS A 355 24.07 5.42 -9.39
C LYS A 355 22.95 5.65 -10.39
N LEU A 356 23.18 5.44 -11.70
CA LEU A 356 22.21 5.64 -12.77
C LEU A 356 21.67 4.31 -13.28
N VAL A 357 20.41 4.29 -13.67
CA VAL A 357 19.78 3.16 -14.35
C VAL A 357 19.85 3.31 -15.86
N ASP A 358 19.82 2.19 -16.58
CA ASP A 358 19.80 2.16 -18.03
C ASP A 358 18.37 2.31 -18.54
N LEU A 359 18.07 3.47 -19.13
CA LEU A 359 16.73 3.77 -19.68
C LEU A 359 16.37 2.84 -20.85
N ASN A 360 17.33 2.31 -21.60
CA ASN A 360 17.06 1.40 -22.70
C ASN A 360 16.66 -0.01 -22.20
N ALA A 361 17.08 -0.38 -21.02
CA ALA A 361 16.73 -1.67 -20.41
C ALA A 361 15.28 -1.70 -19.88
N LEU A 362 14.66 -0.56 -19.63
CA LEU A 362 13.32 -0.48 -19.01
C LEU A 362 12.29 -1.32 -19.73
N ARG A 363 12.23 -1.24 -21.07
CA ARG A 363 11.27 -1.97 -21.91
C ARG A 363 11.37 -3.50 -21.83
N PHE A 364 12.43 -4.02 -21.27
CA PHE A 364 12.67 -5.47 -21.10
C PHE A 364 12.50 -5.94 -19.66
N LEU A 365 12.48 -4.99 -18.70
CA LEU A 365 12.46 -5.29 -17.28
C LEU A 365 11.14 -4.89 -16.60
N VAL A 366 10.45 -3.88 -17.14
CA VAL A 366 9.24 -3.30 -16.54
C VAL A 366 8.02 -3.71 -17.36
N GLY A 367 7.01 -4.27 -16.70
CA GLY A 367 5.76 -4.68 -17.33
C GLY A 367 5.87 -5.94 -18.19
N ASP A 368 6.89 -6.77 -18.01
CA ASP A 368 7.07 -8.00 -18.78
C ASP A 368 5.87 -8.95 -18.63
N SER A 369 5.38 -9.47 -19.76
CA SER A 369 4.16 -10.29 -19.80
C SER A 369 4.30 -11.61 -19.05
N SER A 370 5.50 -12.20 -18.98
CA SER A 370 5.75 -13.42 -18.20
C SER A 370 5.64 -13.15 -16.70
N ASN A 371 6.14 -12.00 -16.25
CA ASN A 371 6.03 -11.55 -14.87
C ASN A 371 4.59 -11.20 -14.49
N LEU A 372 3.80 -10.64 -15.42
CA LEU A 372 2.37 -10.36 -15.20
C LEU A 372 1.57 -11.64 -14.86
N GLN A 373 2.00 -12.81 -15.31
CA GLN A 373 1.36 -14.08 -14.94
C GLN A 373 1.43 -14.37 -13.44
N VAL A 374 2.44 -13.85 -12.73
CA VAL A 374 2.49 -14.00 -11.27
C VAL A 374 1.36 -13.19 -10.61
N ALA A 375 1.16 -11.92 -11.00
CA ALA A 375 0.07 -11.11 -10.49
C ALA A 375 -1.32 -11.72 -10.80
N ARG A 376 -1.48 -12.28 -12.01
CA ARG A 376 -2.70 -13.02 -12.40
C ARG A 376 -2.93 -14.23 -11.50
N ARG A 377 -1.89 -15.03 -11.23
CA ARG A 377 -1.99 -16.20 -10.33
C ARG A 377 -2.38 -15.79 -8.90
N VAL A 378 -1.81 -14.69 -8.39
CA VAL A 378 -2.22 -14.15 -7.09
C VAL A 378 -3.70 -13.78 -7.13
N ALA A 379 -4.14 -13.02 -8.14
CA ALA A 379 -5.52 -12.62 -8.30
C ALA A 379 -6.48 -13.82 -8.38
N GLU A 380 -6.18 -14.80 -9.23
CA GLU A 380 -7.03 -15.99 -9.42
C GLU A 380 -7.13 -16.85 -8.16
N LYS A 381 -5.99 -17.16 -7.51
CA LYS A 381 -5.96 -17.96 -6.28
C LYS A 381 -6.59 -17.26 -5.07
N SER A 382 -6.65 -15.92 -5.09
CA SER A 382 -7.19 -15.14 -3.97
C SER A 382 -8.71 -14.99 -4.00
N ILE A 383 -9.37 -15.20 -5.15
CA ILE A 383 -10.83 -15.04 -5.25
C ILE A 383 -11.51 -15.91 -4.20
N THR A 384 -12.28 -15.26 -3.33
CA THR A 384 -12.92 -15.90 -2.17
C THR A 384 -14.43 -15.83 -2.26
N LEU A 385 -15.11 -16.96 -2.38
CA LEU A 385 -16.55 -17.06 -2.33
C LEU A 385 -16.96 -17.28 -0.87
N VAL A 386 -17.55 -16.26 -0.24
CA VAL A 386 -17.92 -16.28 1.18
C VAL A 386 -19.33 -16.81 1.37
N LYS A 387 -20.24 -16.48 0.44
CA LYS A 387 -21.64 -16.85 0.49
C LYS A 387 -22.15 -17.17 -0.91
N ASP A 388 -22.95 -18.23 -1.03
CA ASP A 388 -23.65 -18.61 -2.27
C ASP A 388 -24.84 -19.52 -1.92
N SER A 389 -25.85 -18.95 -1.26
CA SER A 389 -26.96 -19.69 -0.68
C SER A 389 -27.82 -20.40 -1.71
N LEU A 390 -27.87 -19.87 -2.93
CA LEU A 390 -28.70 -20.34 -4.03
C LEU A 390 -27.90 -21.04 -5.12
N ARG A 391 -26.60 -21.27 -4.91
CA ARG A 391 -25.69 -21.85 -5.90
C ARG A 391 -25.74 -21.09 -7.25
N GLN A 392 -25.67 -19.75 -7.17
CA GLN A 392 -25.72 -18.88 -8.34
C GLN A 392 -24.39 -18.84 -9.12
N ILE A 393 -23.30 -19.30 -8.51
CA ILE A 393 -21.97 -19.31 -9.09
C ILE A 393 -21.53 -20.76 -9.35
N PRO A 394 -21.15 -21.09 -10.62
CA PRO A 394 -20.97 -20.19 -11.76
C PRO A 394 -22.29 -19.75 -12.42
N ILE A 395 -22.27 -18.52 -12.96
CA ILE A 395 -23.38 -17.96 -13.72
C ILE A 395 -23.51 -18.72 -15.04
N ALA A 396 -24.74 -19.14 -15.39
CA ALA A 396 -25.02 -19.78 -16.65
C ALA A 396 -24.74 -18.82 -17.85
N THR A 397 -23.91 -19.25 -18.79
CA THR A 397 -23.44 -18.42 -19.91
C THR A 397 -24.32 -18.47 -21.17
N GLY A 398 -25.52 -19.06 -21.09
CA GLY A 398 -26.46 -19.11 -22.20
C GLY A 398 -27.19 -17.78 -22.45
N ASN A 399 -28.51 -17.88 -22.69
CA ASN A 399 -29.34 -16.70 -23.00
C ASN A 399 -29.77 -15.86 -21.79
N ALA A 400 -29.21 -16.11 -20.60
CA ALA A 400 -29.54 -15.36 -19.40
C ALA A 400 -29.33 -13.85 -19.59
N LYS A 401 -30.31 -13.05 -19.16
CA LYS A 401 -30.21 -11.59 -19.12
C LYS A 401 -29.45 -11.20 -17.84
N VAL A 402 -28.22 -10.77 -17.99
CA VAL A 402 -27.36 -10.41 -16.86
C VAL A 402 -27.22 -8.89 -16.78
N LEU A 403 -27.49 -8.35 -15.60
CA LEU A 403 -27.23 -6.94 -15.29
C LEU A 403 -25.98 -6.85 -14.42
N SER A 404 -24.97 -6.09 -14.88
CA SER A 404 -23.79 -5.72 -14.09
C SER A 404 -23.87 -4.25 -13.69
N ILE A 405 -23.92 -3.98 -12.40
CA ILE A 405 -23.92 -2.61 -11.85
C ILE A 405 -22.55 -2.38 -11.21
N THR A 406 -21.81 -1.37 -11.69
CA THR A 406 -20.55 -0.92 -11.08
C THR A 406 -20.85 0.21 -10.11
N LEU A 407 -20.55 0.01 -8.81
CA LEU A 407 -20.58 1.05 -7.80
C LEU A 407 -19.17 1.55 -7.56
N ALA A 408 -18.91 2.81 -7.88
CA ALA A 408 -17.59 3.45 -7.70
C ALA A 408 -17.73 4.97 -7.58
N ARG A 409 -16.66 5.66 -7.19
CA ARG A 409 -16.60 7.12 -7.31
C ARG A 409 -16.50 7.50 -8.80
N ARG A 410 -17.00 8.68 -9.16
CA ARG A 410 -16.85 9.19 -10.55
C ARG A 410 -15.40 9.29 -11.01
N ALA A 411 -14.50 9.56 -10.06
CA ALA A 411 -13.07 9.66 -10.34
C ALA A 411 -12.39 8.31 -10.61
N ASP A 412 -13.01 7.18 -10.24
CA ASP A 412 -12.43 5.84 -10.38
C ASP A 412 -12.70 5.28 -11.80
N LEU A 413 -12.15 5.93 -12.81
CA LEU A 413 -12.43 5.67 -14.24
C LEU A 413 -12.11 4.23 -14.68
N GLY A 414 -11.25 3.51 -13.97
CA GLY A 414 -10.93 2.10 -14.23
C GLY A 414 -11.90 1.09 -13.63
N ALA A 415 -12.84 1.55 -12.78
CA ALA A 415 -13.77 0.68 -12.08
C ALA A 415 -14.71 -0.04 -13.07
N GLY A 416 -14.75 -1.36 -13.00
CA GLY A 416 -15.60 -2.21 -13.84
C GLY A 416 -15.11 -2.45 -15.25
N ASN A 417 -14.08 -1.77 -15.74
CA ASN A 417 -13.66 -1.86 -17.14
C ASN A 417 -13.20 -3.29 -17.51
N ALA A 418 -12.19 -3.82 -16.84
CA ALA A 418 -11.68 -5.16 -17.10
C ALA A 418 -12.71 -6.24 -16.72
N PHE A 419 -13.45 -6.04 -15.63
CA PHE A 419 -14.50 -6.94 -15.18
C PHE A 419 -15.62 -7.10 -16.22
N ASN A 420 -16.17 -5.99 -16.69
CA ASN A 420 -17.27 -6.00 -17.65
C ASN A 420 -16.81 -6.43 -19.06
N ALA A 421 -15.56 -6.13 -19.44
CA ALA A 421 -15.00 -6.61 -20.70
C ALA A 421 -14.90 -8.14 -20.72
N GLU A 422 -14.41 -8.76 -19.66
CA GLU A 422 -14.30 -10.22 -19.52
C GLU A 422 -15.69 -10.89 -19.49
N LEU A 423 -16.66 -10.30 -18.76
CA LEU A 423 -18.04 -10.81 -18.75
C LEU A 423 -18.70 -10.71 -20.12
N ARG A 424 -18.51 -9.59 -20.85
CA ARG A 424 -19.12 -9.40 -22.17
C ARG A 424 -18.65 -10.41 -23.21
N ALA A 425 -17.42 -10.91 -23.06
CA ALA A 425 -16.87 -11.92 -23.96
C ALA A 425 -17.65 -13.26 -23.91
N VAL A 426 -18.40 -13.52 -22.83
CA VAL A 426 -19.08 -14.81 -22.60
C VAL A 426 -20.56 -14.69 -22.28
N LEU A 427 -21.09 -13.49 -22.03
CA LEU A 427 -22.48 -13.19 -21.70
C LEU A 427 -23.10 -12.31 -22.79
N PRO A 428 -23.76 -12.85 -23.81
CA PRO A 428 -24.25 -12.08 -24.96
C PRO A 428 -25.33 -11.06 -24.57
N ASN A 429 -26.11 -11.33 -23.52
CA ASN A 429 -27.20 -10.46 -23.04
C ASN A 429 -26.76 -9.66 -21.79
N LEU A 430 -25.48 -9.25 -21.70
CA LEU A 430 -24.97 -8.42 -20.60
C LEU A 430 -25.38 -6.97 -20.79
N ARG A 431 -26.13 -6.45 -19.82
CA ARG A 431 -26.38 -5.01 -19.63
C ARG A 431 -25.44 -4.48 -18.55
N ILE A 432 -24.77 -3.35 -18.82
CA ILE A 432 -23.85 -2.70 -17.90
C ILE A 432 -24.43 -1.36 -17.48
N GLU A 433 -24.42 -1.10 -16.18
CA GLU A 433 -24.85 0.13 -15.56
C GLU A 433 -23.79 0.64 -14.58
N PHE A 434 -23.73 1.96 -14.39
CA PHE A 434 -22.85 2.60 -13.42
C PHE A 434 -23.67 3.37 -12.38
N MET A 435 -23.25 3.27 -11.13
CA MET A 435 -23.77 4.00 -9.99
C MET A 435 -22.60 4.73 -9.32
N ALA A 436 -22.60 6.06 -9.40
CA ALA A 436 -21.61 6.84 -8.65
C ALA A 436 -21.96 6.86 -7.16
N THR A 437 -20.93 6.77 -6.31
CA THR A 437 -21.14 6.89 -4.85
C THR A 437 -21.69 8.25 -4.45
N GLU A 438 -21.42 9.28 -5.25
CA GLU A 438 -21.85 10.65 -5.08
C GLU A 438 -23.31 10.91 -5.52
N ASP A 439 -23.85 10.08 -6.42
CA ASP A 439 -25.16 10.30 -7.06
C ASP A 439 -26.32 9.50 -6.45
N ALA A 440 -26.07 8.78 -5.40
CA ALA A 440 -26.78 7.59 -5.01
C ALA A 440 -28.33 7.56 -5.10
N PRO A 441 -29.14 8.52 -4.64
CA PRO A 441 -30.59 8.30 -4.66
C PRO A 441 -31.28 8.49 -6.03
N LEU A 442 -30.75 9.34 -6.89
CA LEU A 442 -31.46 9.78 -8.10
C LEU A 442 -31.59 8.70 -9.19
N ASN A 443 -30.66 7.76 -9.26
CA ASN A 443 -30.64 6.70 -10.27
C ASN A 443 -31.35 5.39 -9.84
N PHE A 444 -31.79 5.27 -8.60
CA PHE A 444 -32.34 4.02 -8.07
C PHE A 444 -33.55 3.49 -8.83
N PRO A 445 -34.59 4.30 -9.19
CA PRO A 445 -35.73 3.77 -9.93
C PRO A 445 -35.35 3.10 -11.25
N ARG A 446 -34.40 3.69 -11.98
CA ARG A 446 -33.91 3.16 -13.27
C ARG A 446 -33.14 1.85 -13.07
N LEU A 447 -32.26 1.78 -12.08
CA LEU A 447 -31.47 0.60 -11.78
C LEU A 447 -32.33 -0.54 -11.22
N ILE A 448 -33.34 -0.22 -10.40
CA ILE A 448 -34.32 -1.19 -9.91
C ILE A 448 -35.11 -1.80 -11.07
N ALA A 449 -35.62 -0.98 -11.99
CA ALA A 449 -36.32 -1.46 -13.18
C ALA A 449 -35.44 -2.33 -14.08
N ALA A 450 -34.15 -1.98 -14.20
CA ALA A 450 -33.18 -2.81 -14.92
C ALA A 450 -32.98 -4.17 -14.22
N ALA A 451 -32.86 -4.19 -12.89
CA ALA A 451 -32.73 -5.41 -12.11
C ALA A 451 -34.01 -6.29 -12.16
N ASP A 452 -35.19 -5.67 -12.19
CA ASP A 452 -36.47 -6.39 -12.34
C ASP A 452 -36.58 -7.13 -13.68
N SER A 453 -35.92 -6.63 -14.72
CA SER A 453 -35.90 -7.22 -16.07
C SER A 453 -34.74 -8.22 -16.30
N ALA A 454 -33.83 -8.37 -15.36
CA ALA A 454 -32.71 -9.28 -15.45
C ALA A 454 -32.95 -10.62 -14.74
N ASP A 455 -32.39 -11.70 -15.27
CA ASP A 455 -32.37 -13.01 -14.61
C ASP A 455 -31.35 -13.06 -13.50
N VAL A 456 -30.18 -12.42 -13.71
CA VAL A 456 -29.08 -12.31 -12.75
C VAL A 456 -28.65 -10.85 -12.61
N THR A 457 -28.51 -10.37 -11.38
CA THR A 457 -27.96 -9.05 -11.08
C THR A 457 -26.64 -9.19 -10.34
N ILE A 458 -25.58 -8.63 -10.90
CA ILE A 458 -24.25 -8.52 -10.29
C ILE A 458 -24.05 -7.08 -9.85
N VAL A 459 -23.54 -6.87 -8.64
CA VAL A 459 -23.14 -5.55 -8.14
C VAL A 459 -21.67 -5.60 -7.76
N GLY A 460 -20.83 -4.99 -8.59
CA GLY A 460 -19.41 -4.82 -8.32
C GLY A 460 -19.19 -3.55 -7.51
N SER A 461 -18.78 -3.70 -6.25
CA SER A 461 -18.49 -2.57 -5.35
C SER A 461 -17.01 -2.26 -5.30
N TYR A 462 -16.64 -1.07 -5.74
CA TYR A 462 -15.27 -0.52 -5.69
C TYR A 462 -15.08 0.41 -4.49
N VAL A 463 -15.91 0.27 -3.47
CA VAL A 463 -15.74 0.95 -2.20
C VAL A 463 -14.52 0.37 -1.50
N GLY A 464 -13.52 1.19 -1.32
CA GLY A 464 -12.23 0.80 -0.73
C GLY A 464 -11.62 1.93 0.07
N GLN A 465 -10.33 1.83 0.31
CA GLN A 465 -9.59 2.83 1.03
C GLN A 465 -9.43 4.11 0.21
N ASN A 466 -9.60 5.24 0.91
CA ASN A 466 -9.22 6.55 0.44
C ASN A 466 -8.37 7.23 1.52
N TRP A 467 -7.39 8.02 1.10
CA TRP A 467 -6.54 8.79 2.00
C TRP A 467 -7.32 9.74 2.92
N ASP A 468 -8.48 10.18 2.48
CA ASP A 468 -9.42 11.05 3.18
C ASP A 468 -10.65 10.32 3.74
N ALA A 469 -10.68 8.99 3.67
CA ALA A 469 -11.81 8.22 4.17
C ALA A 469 -11.90 8.29 5.71
N VAL A 470 -13.07 8.67 6.18
CA VAL A 470 -13.44 8.62 7.60
C VAL A 470 -13.94 7.23 7.99
N SER A 471 -14.42 6.46 7.02
CA SER A 471 -14.95 5.10 7.21
C SER A 471 -14.65 4.23 5.99
N ALA A 472 -14.43 2.95 6.22
CA ALA A 472 -14.31 1.93 5.17
C ALA A 472 -15.68 1.44 4.65
N SER A 473 -16.78 1.83 5.27
CA SER A 473 -18.13 1.37 4.94
C SER A 473 -18.63 1.91 3.59
N ALA A 474 -19.47 1.14 2.92
CA ALA A 474 -20.18 1.63 1.74
C ALA A 474 -21.20 2.72 2.12
N PRO A 475 -21.51 3.68 1.20
CA PRO A 475 -22.54 4.67 1.45
C PRO A 475 -23.89 4.01 1.83
N GLN A 476 -24.59 4.55 2.84
CA GLN A 476 -25.87 4.00 3.30
C GLN A 476 -26.91 3.90 2.17
N ALA A 477 -26.89 4.85 1.24
CA ALA A 477 -27.76 4.84 0.07
C ALA A 477 -27.56 3.57 -0.79
N PHE A 478 -26.33 3.09 -0.94
CA PHE A 478 -26.04 1.83 -1.62
C PHE A 478 -26.61 0.62 -0.87
N ALA A 479 -26.41 0.57 0.45
CA ALA A 479 -26.99 -0.51 1.25
C ALA A 479 -28.50 -0.54 1.12
N ASN A 480 -29.17 0.62 1.15
CA ASN A 480 -30.62 0.75 0.94
C ASN A 480 -31.05 0.30 -0.46
N PHE A 481 -30.27 0.62 -1.50
CA PHE A 481 -30.53 0.16 -2.87
C PHE A 481 -30.50 -1.38 -2.94
N VAL A 482 -29.43 -2.01 -2.45
CA VAL A 482 -29.31 -3.48 -2.45
C VAL A 482 -30.42 -4.11 -1.62
N GLN A 483 -30.77 -3.55 -0.47
CA GLN A 483 -31.87 -4.01 0.36
C GLN A 483 -33.22 -3.93 -0.38
N THR A 484 -33.45 -2.87 -1.16
CA THR A 484 -34.66 -2.73 -1.99
C THR A 484 -34.73 -3.85 -3.03
N LEU A 485 -33.64 -4.20 -3.69
CA LEU A 485 -33.61 -5.35 -4.60
C LEU A 485 -33.98 -6.65 -3.89
N VAL A 486 -33.44 -6.87 -2.70
CA VAL A 486 -33.75 -8.07 -1.90
C VAL A 486 -35.24 -8.12 -1.49
N GLN A 487 -35.81 -6.99 -1.05
CA GLN A 487 -37.26 -6.89 -0.70
C GLN A 487 -38.18 -7.17 -1.89
N ARG A 488 -37.72 -6.87 -3.11
CA ARG A 488 -38.41 -7.20 -4.37
C ARG A 488 -38.21 -8.64 -4.84
N GLY A 489 -37.62 -9.48 -3.99
CA GLY A 489 -37.35 -10.90 -4.28
C GLY A 489 -36.12 -11.16 -5.12
N ARG A 490 -35.35 -10.13 -5.46
CA ARG A 490 -34.07 -10.30 -6.17
C ARG A 490 -32.99 -10.77 -5.20
N LYS A 491 -32.04 -11.56 -5.71
CA LYS A 491 -30.91 -12.09 -4.92
C LYS A 491 -29.60 -11.73 -5.61
N PRO A 492 -29.16 -10.46 -5.49
CA PRO A 492 -27.98 -10.00 -6.20
C PRO A 492 -26.73 -10.76 -5.74
N ILE A 493 -25.80 -10.95 -6.69
CA ILE A 493 -24.41 -11.36 -6.45
C ILE A 493 -23.63 -10.09 -6.21
N VAL A 494 -23.01 -9.94 -5.05
CA VAL A 494 -22.14 -8.80 -4.74
C VAL A 494 -20.70 -9.23 -4.84
N VAL A 495 -19.89 -8.45 -5.59
CA VAL A 495 -18.45 -8.61 -5.73
C VAL A 495 -17.75 -7.43 -5.06
N ALA A 496 -16.97 -7.69 -4.02
CA ALA A 496 -16.20 -6.67 -3.32
C ALA A 496 -14.81 -6.51 -3.98
N PHE A 497 -14.59 -5.40 -4.64
CA PHE A 497 -13.29 -4.98 -5.22
C PHE A 497 -12.52 -4.02 -4.31
N GLY A 498 -12.83 -4.01 -3.04
CA GLY A 498 -12.20 -3.16 -2.03
C GLY A 498 -12.48 -3.73 -0.65
N ASN A 499 -13.27 -2.99 0.16
CA ASN A 499 -13.59 -3.41 1.52
C ASN A 499 -14.28 -4.78 1.59
N PRO A 500 -13.67 -5.79 2.23
CA PRO A 500 -14.24 -7.14 2.33
C PRO A 500 -15.39 -7.26 3.34
N TYR A 501 -15.59 -6.25 4.19
CA TYR A 501 -16.59 -6.27 5.27
C TYR A 501 -18.01 -5.87 4.83
N LEU A 502 -18.23 -5.61 3.52
CA LEU A 502 -19.54 -5.20 2.99
C LEU A 502 -20.70 -6.18 3.31
N LEU A 503 -20.37 -7.45 3.57
CA LEU A 503 -21.40 -8.44 3.96
C LEU A 503 -22.11 -8.05 5.27
N GLN A 504 -21.46 -7.28 6.15
CA GLN A 504 -22.06 -6.75 7.38
C GLN A 504 -23.22 -5.79 7.09
N GLN A 505 -23.09 -4.99 6.02
CA GLN A 505 -24.13 -4.06 5.57
C GLN A 505 -25.18 -4.75 4.67
N LEU A 506 -24.83 -5.89 4.06
CA LEU A 506 -25.62 -6.55 3.02
C LEU A 506 -25.89 -8.04 3.33
N PRO A 507 -26.40 -8.40 4.51
CA PRO A 507 -26.47 -9.81 4.94
C PRO A 507 -27.44 -10.68 4.13
N SER A 508 -28.44 -10.09 3.45
CA SER A 508 -29.53 -10.78 2.78
C SER A 508 -29.32 -11.03 1.28
N ILE A 509 -28.14 -10.71 0.74
CA ILE A 509 -27.79 -10.97 -0.68
C ILE A 509 -27.69 -12.47 -1.00
N GLY A 510 -27.79 -12.81 -2.28
CA GLY A 510 -27.75 -14.21 -2.75
C GLY A 510 -26.36 -14.83 -2.69
N ALA A 511 -25.34 -14.11 -3.19
CA ALA A 511 -23.95 -14.52 -3.15
C ALA A 511 -23.01 -13.35 -2.84
N TYR A 512 -21.87 -13.67 -2.21
CA TYR A 512 -20.83 -12.69 -1.87
C TYR A 512 -19.46 -13.24 -2.25
N LEU A 513 -18.82 -12.54 -3.20
CA LEU A 513 -17.48 -12.84 -3.70
C LEU A 513 -16.54 -11.70 -3.32
N VAL A 514 -15.33 -12.01 -2.82
CA VAL A 514 -14.33 -11.02 -2.51
C VAL A 514 -13.18 -11.13 -3.51
N ALA A 515 -12.88 -10.04 -4.22
CA ALA A 515 -11.79 -9.90 -5.19
C ALA A 515 -10.65 -9.01 -4.67
N TRP A 516 -10.77 -8.52 -3.43
CA TRP A 516 -9.78 -7.81 -2.60
C TRP A 516 -9.36 -6.42 -3.09
N GLY A 517 -9.33 -6.17 -4.41
CA GLY A 517 -8.93 -4.88 -4.97
C GLY A 517 -9.53 -4.62 -6.35
N GLY A 518 -9.56 -3.34 -6.74
CA GLY A 518 -10.10 -2.87 -8.04
C GLY A 518 -9.09 -2.89 -9.19
N PHE A 519 -7.91 -3.47 -9.02
CA PHE A 519 -6.91 -3.54 -10.10
C PHE A 519 -7.35 -4.47 -11.24
N PRO A 520 -6.93 -4.22 -12.49
CA PRO A 520 -7.37 -5.00 -13.65
C PRO A 520 -7.22 -6.51 -13.50
N VAL A 521 -6.14 -6.99 -12.87
CA VAL A 521 -5.92 -8.43 -12.64
C VAL A 521 -6.99 -9.04 -11.71
N SER A 522 -7.40 -8.32 -10.64
CA SER A 522 -8.46 -8.74 -9.73
C SER A 522 -9.83 -8.71 -10.42
N GLN A 523 -10.10 -7.69 -11.24
CA GLN A 523 -11.33 -7.56 -12.02
C GLN A 523 -11.50 -8.74 -12.98
N THR A 524 -10.45 -9.06 -13.75
CA THR A 524 -10.44 -10.20 -14.67
C THR A 524 -10.63 -11.52 -13.93
N ALA A 525 -9.91 -11.73 -12.83
CA ALA A 525 -10.02 -12.96 -12.03
C ALA A 525 -11.44 -13.16 -11.47
N ALA A 526 -12.05 -12.10 -10.93
CA ALA A 526 -13.43 -12.16 -10.43
C ALA A 526 -14.45 -12.49 -11.53
N ALA A 527 -14.33 -11.87 -12.70
CA ALA A 527 -15.22 -12.17 -13.83
C ALA A 527 -15.10 -13.63 -14.27
N ARG A 528 -13.89 -14.16 -14.42
CA ARG A 528 -13.63 -15.56 -14.78
C ARG A 528 -14.17 -16.53 -13.74
N ALA A 529 -14.00 -16.22 -12.47
CA ALA A 529 -14.54 -17.02 -11.38
C ALA A 529 -16.07 -17.06 -11.40
N LEU A 530 -16.74 -15.93 -11.61
CA LEU A 530 -18.19 -15.83 -11.68
C LEU A 530 -18.81 -16.68 -12.80
N VAL A 531 -18.13 -16.81 -13.93
CA VAL A 531 -18.62 -17.60 -15.08
C VAL A 531 -18.03 -19.01 -15.13
N GLY A 532 -17.27 -19.42 -14.12
CA GLY A 532 -16.69 -20.76 -14.02
C GLY A 532 -15.49 -21.01 -14.96
N SER A 533 -14.89 -19.98 -15.53
CA SER A 533 -13.69 -20.12 -16.37
C SER A 533 -12.42 -20.32 -15.57
N SER A 534 -12.43 -20.01 -14.26
CA SER A 534 -11.36 -20.31 -13.32
C SER A 534 -11.92 -20.90 -12.03
N ALA A 535 -11.07 -21.62 -11.29
CA ALA A 535 -11.42 -22.13 -9.97
C ALA A 535 -11.61 -20.99 -8.96
N ILE A 536 -12.38 -21.23 -7.92
CA ILE A 536 -12.45 -20.42 -6.71
C ILE A 536 -11.83 -21.22 -5.58
N SER A 537 -10.76 -20.72 -4.97
CA SER A 537 -9.99 -21.44 -3.95
C SER A 537 -9.45 -20.56 -2.82
N GLY A 538 -9.71 -19.26 -2.85
CA GLY A 538 -9.30 -18.35 -1.80
C GLY A 538 -10.12 -18.55 -0.51
N HIS A 539 -9.49 -18.25 0.63
CA HIS A 539 -10.12 -18.32 1.94
C HIS A 539 -9.92 -16.99 2.67
N LEU A 540 -10.92 -16.55 3.43
CA LEU A 540 -10.83 -15.32 4.21
C LEU A 540 -9.61 -15.34 5.14
N PRO A 541 -8.67 -14.39 5.04
CA PRO A 541 -7.61 -14.21 6.03
C PRO A 541 -8.09 -13.39 7.25
N ILE A 542 -9.36 -12.99 7.22
CA ILE A 542 -10.06 -12.19 8.22
C ILE A 542 -11.40 -12.81 8.58
N SER A 543 -11.98 -12.42 9.71
CA SER A 543 -13.38 -12.67 10.06
C SER A 543 -14.26 -11.52 9.58
N ILE A 544 -15.52 -11.82 9.21
CA ILE A 544 -16.58 -10.85 8.89
C ILE A 544 -17.73 -11.08 9.88
N PRO A 545 -17.60 -10.64 11.13
CA PRO A 545 -18.60 -10.91 12.16
C PRO A 545 -19.95 -10.27 11.83
N PRO A 546 -21.10 -10.92 12.16
CA PRO A 546 -21.21 -12.28 12.68
C PRO A 546 -21.33 -13.35 11.57
N TYR A 547 -21.07 -13.02 10.30
CA TYR A 547 -21.49 -13.80 9.12
C TYR A 547 -20.47 -14.84 8.66
N ALA A 548 -19.16 -14.60 8.83
CA ALA A 548 -18.13 -15.51 8.37
C ALA A 548 -16.88 -15.42 9.27
N GLY A 549 -16.34 -16.56 9.65
CA GLY A 549 -15.08 -16.64 10.38
C GLY A 549 -13.88 -16.68 9.44
N ARG A 550 -12.70 -16.38 9.98
CA ARG A 550 -11.42 -16.59 9.31
C ARG A 550 -11.33 -18.03 8.78
N GLY A 551 -10.82 -18.18 7.56
CA GLY A 551 -10.74 -19.48 6.89
C GLY A 551 -11.97 -19.85 6.09
N THR A 552 -13.07 -19.08 6.14
CA THR A 552 -14.23 -19.31 5.29
C THR A 552 -13.87 -19.12 3.81
N GLY A 553 -14.29 -20.08 2.97
CA GLY A 553 -14.17 -20.06 1.52
C GLY A 553 -14.92 -21.22 0.92
N ILE A 554 -15.82 -20.95 -0.02
CA ILE A 554 -16.56 -21.98 -0.76
C ILE A 554 -15.81 -22.26 -2.05
N GLU A 555 -15.22 -23.45 -2.15
CA GLU A 555 -14.46 -23.84 -3.34
C GLU A 555 -15.37 -24.17 -4.51
N ARG A 556 -14.93 -23.84 -5.72
CA ARG A 556 -15.56 -24.19 -6.99
C ARG A 556 -14.51 -24.64 -7.99
N ALA A 557 -14.69 -25.79 -8.60
CA ALA A 557 -13.90 -26.22 -9.75
C ALA A 557 -14.30 -25.41 -11.00
N PRO A 558 -13.37 -25.22 -11.96
CA PRO A 558 -13.73 -24.65 -13.26
C PRO A 558 -14.73 -25.55 -13.98
N VAL A 559 -15.62 -24.95 -14.77
CA VAL A 559 -16.54 -25.68 -15.63
C VAL A 559 -15.87 -25.94 -16.97
N SER A 560 -15.75 -27.20 -17.35
CA SER A 560 -15.32 -27.59 -18.70
C SER A 560 -16.30 -27.02 -19.73
N ARG A 561 -15.83 -26.20 -20.63
CA ARG A 561 -16.60 -25.65 -21.77
C ARG A 561 -16.33 -26.43 -23.03
#